data_ee420fbbf74c0d5828348d9ffbacece5
#
_entry.id   ee420fbbf74c0d5828348d9ffbacece5
#
_cell.length_a   1.000
_cell.length_b   1.000
_cell.length_c   1.000
_cell.angle_alpha   90.00
_cell.angle_beta   90.00
_cell.angle_gamma   90.00
#
_symmetry.space_group_name_H-M   'P 1'
#
loop_
_entity.id
_entity.type
_entity.pdbx_description
1 polymer ?
#
loop_
_entity_poly.entity_id
_entity_poly.type
_entity_poly.pdbx_seq_one_letter_code
_entity_poly.pdbx_strand_id
1 'polypeptide(L)'
;MILYHGSNIGVTEPQIIVSNRALDFGAGFYTTSSEDQAIRWAKLQALRRGKGVPTVSVYEFDDTKAAALSVLRFPSADGDWLRYVTDNRKSVYSGEKYDVVIGPVANDNTMPVISDYMAGIINEETALILLKPQKLADQYAFLTWKGLSMLRYVRGNTYE
;
A
#
# COMPACT_ATOMS: atom_id res chain seq x y z
N MET A 1 6.42 8.89 13.57
CA MET A 1 6.45 9.27 12.14
C MET A 1 5.04 9.56 11.64
N ILE A 2 4.91 10.33 10.60
CA ILE A 2 3.61 10.69 10.02
C ILE A 2 3.32 9.81 8.82
N LEU A 3 2.11 9.26 8.78
CA LEU A 3 1.60 8.48 7.65
C LEU A 3 0.30 9.08 7.13
N TYR A 4 0.05 8.88 5.84
CA TYR A 4 -1.06 9.47 5.12
C TYR A 4 -1.90 8.38 4.45
N HIS A 5 -3.22 8.56 4.48
CA HIS A 5 -4.16 7.67 3.78
C HIS A 5 -5.06 8.49 2.88
N GLY A 6 -5.04 8.20 1.59
CA GLY A 6 -5.88 8.88 0.60
C GLY A 6 -7.17 8.12 0.32
N SER A 7 -8.30 8.79 0.42
CA SER A 7 -9.61 8.20 0.15
C SER A 7 -10.58 9.28 -0.33
N ASN A 8 -11.82 8.89 -0.61
CA ASN A 8 -12.91 9.82 -0.94
C ASN A 8 -13.63 10.36 0.30
N ILE A 9 -13.22 9.91 1.49
CA ILE A 9 -13.74 10.38 2.78
C ILE A 9 -12.60 10.41 3.80
N GLY A 10 -12.77 11.16 4.87
CA GLY A 10 -11.87 11.08 6.03
C GLY A 10 -12.09 9.77 6.78
N VAL A 11 -11.00 9.19 7.27
CA VAL A 11 -11.03 7.93 8.03
C VAL A 11 -10.44 8.18 9.41
N THR A 12 -11.31 8.42 10.39
CA THR A 12 -10.90 8.66 11.78
C THR A 12 -10.61 7.35 12.53
N GLU A 13 -11.27 6.27 12.14
CA GLU A 13 -11.13 4.93 12.73
C GLU A 13 -10.74 3.93 11.65
N PRO A 14 -9.44 3.72 11.41
CA PRO A 14 -8.98 2.77 10.39
C PRO A 14 -9.48 1.35 10.66
N GLN A 15 -9.82 0.65 9.58
CA GLN A 15 -10.26 -0.74 9.63
C GLN A 15 -9.55 -1.57 8.57
N ILE A 16 -9.44 -2.87 8.83
CA ILE A 16 -8.97 -3.81 7.82
C ILE A 16 -10.08 -3.97 6.79
N ILE A 17 -9.80 -3.52 5.56
CA ILE A 17 -10.76 -3.58 4.47
C ILE A 17 -10.51 -4.83 3.66
N VAL A 18 -11.51 -5.71 3.61
CA VAL A 18 -11.53 -6.83 2.68
C VAL A 18 -12.18 -6.32 1.40
N SER A 19 -11.39 -6.21 0.35
CA SER A 19 -11.83 -5.70 -0.94
C SER A 19 -11.95 -6.83 -1.95
N ASN A 20 -12.88 -6.69 -2.91
CA ASN A 20 -12.94 -7.58 -4.09
C ASN A 20 -11.77 -7.34 -5.05
N ARG A 21 -11.01 -6.26 -4.85
CA ARG A 21 -9.81 -5.96 -5.63
C ARG A 21 -8.59 -6.61 -4.99
N ALA A 22 -7.75 -7.18 -5.81
CA ALA A 22 -6.44 -7.65 -5.37
C ALA A 22 -5.57 -6.44 -5.00
N LEU A 23 -4.96 -6.49 -3.82
CA LEU A 23 -4.07 -5.45 -3.30
C LEU A 23 -2.64 -5.99 -3.20
N ASP A 24 -1.66 -5.08 -3.28
CA ASP A 24 -0.24 -5.46 -3.36
C ASP A 24 0.21 -6.35 -2.19
N PHE A 25 -0.25 -6.05 -0.98
CA PHE A 25 0.14 -6.74 0.25
C PHE A 25 -1.02 -7.48 0.91
N GLY A 26 -2.14 -7.64 0.20
CA GLY A 26 -3.34 -8.30 0.71
C GLY A 26 -4.30 -7.35 1.41
N ALA A 27 -5.35 -7.91 2.02
CA ALA A 27 -6.36 -7.14 2.73
C ALA A 27 -5.76 -6.38 3.90
N GLY A 28 -6.04 -5.08 3.99
CA GLY A 28 -5.48 -4.23 5.03
C GLY A 28 -5.87 -2.77 4.89
N PHE A 29 -5.29 -1.95 5.74
CA PHE A 29 -5.39 -0.50 5.69
C PHE A 29 -4.07 0.07 5.18
N TYR A 30 -4.11 0.76 4.04
CA TYR A 30 -2.92 1.21 3.33
C TYR A 30 -2.64 2.67 3.57
N THR A 31 -1.40 2.97 3.95
CA THR A 31 -0.89 4.33 4.16
C THR A 31 0.42 4.50 3.40
N THR A 32 0.91 5.73 3.36
CA THR A 32 2.20 6.07 2.75
C THR A 32 2.87 7.19 3.56
N SER A 33 4.18 7.25 3.53
CA SER A 33 4.92 8.39 4.10
C SER A 33 4.94 9.59 3.15
N SER A 34 4.51 9.41 1.89
CA SER A 34 4.45 10.46 0.87
C SER A 34 3.06 11.10 0.83
N GLU A 35 2.97 12.36 1.25
CA GLU A 35 1.71 13.11 1.16
C GLU A 35 1.22 13.23 -0.28
N ASP A 36 2.12 13.48 -1.24
CA ASP A 36 1.77 13.55 -2.66
C ASP A 36 1.16 12.24 -3.17
N GLN A 37 1.69 11.11 -2.74
CA GLN A 37 1.13 9.80 -3.09
C GLN A 37 -0.28 9.64 -2.53
N ALA A 38 -0.49 10.05 -1.29
CA ALA A 38 -1.82 9.98 -0.66
C ALA A 38 -2.83 10.89 -1.37
N ILE A 39 -2.41 12.08 -1.81
CA ILE A 39 -3.27 12.99 -2.57
C ILE A 39 -3.68 12.35 -3.90
N ARG A 40 -2.75 11.72 -4.61
CA ARG A 40 -3.06 10.99 -5.85
C ARG A 40 -4.06 9.87 -5.61
N TRP A 41 -3.88 9.08 -4.55
CA TRP A 41 -4.82 8.02 -4.17
C TRP A 41 -6.21 8.59 -3.85
N ALA A 42 -6.26 9.70 -3.11
CA ALA A 42 -7.52 10.34 -2.75
C ALA A 42 -8.31 10.76 -3.99
N LYS A 43 -7.64 11.39 -4.95
CA LYS A 43 -8.26 11.82 -6.21
C LYS A 43 -8.74 10.63 -7.04
N LEU A 44 -7.94 9.56 -7.13
CA LEU A 44 -8.33 8.35 -7.84
C LEU A 44 -9.54 7.67 -7.19
N GLN A 45 -9.57 7.58 -5.87
CA GLN A 45 -10.67 6.94 -5.15
C GLN A 45 -11.97 7.72 -5.31
N ALA A 46 -11.93 9.05 -5.20
CA ALA A 46 -13.10 9.89 -5.42
C ALA A 46 -13.64 9.73 -6.84
N LEU A 47 -12.75 9.68 -7.83
CA LEU A 47 -13.12 9.49 -9.24
C LEU A 47 -13.73 8.11 -9.48
N ARG A 48 -13.09 7.04 -8.97
CA ARG A 48 -13.56 5.66 -9.16
C ARG A 48 -14.90 5.41 -8.51
N ARG A 49 -15.12 5.96 -7.31
CA ARG A 49 -16.37 5.78 -6.57
C ARG A 49 -17.47 6.73 -7.02
N GLY A 50 -17.11 7.80 -7.73
CA GLY A 50 -18.06 8.80 -8.22
C GLY A 50 -18.79 9.54 -7.14
N LYS A 51 -18.22 9.61 -5.93
CA LYS A 51 -18.80 10.29 -4.76
C LYS A 51 -17.73 10.68 -3.76
N GLY A 52 -18.08 11.57 -2.84
CA GLY A 52 -17.18 12.07 -1.82
C GLY A 52 -16.23 13.13 -2.35
N VAL A 53 -15.28 13.52 -1.53
CA VAL A 53 -14.27 14.53 -1.84
C VAL A 53 -12.90 13.91 -1.58
N PRO A 54 -11.91 14.11 -2.48
CA PRO A 54 -10.56 13.64 -2.22
C PRO A 54 -10.08 14.11 -0.85
N THR A 55 -9.77 13.17 0.03
CA THR A 55 -9.42 13.44 1.43
C THR A 55 -8.19 12.65 1.81
N VAL A 56 -7.23 13.33 2.43
CA VAL A 56 -6.05 12.70 3.03
C VAL A 56 -6.21 12.72 4.53
N SER A 57 -6.28 11.55 5.13
CA SER A 57 -6.28 11.38 6.57
C SER A 57 -4.84 11.19 7.06
N VAL A 58 -4.48 11.90 8.12
CA VAL A 58 -3.11 11.96 8.64
C VAL A 58 -3.06 11.26 9.98
N TYR A 59 -2.07 10.39 10.13
CA TYR A 59 -1.87 9.59 11.34
C TYR A 59 -0.46 9.75 11.87
N GLU A 60 -0.33 9.63 13.16
CA GLU A 60 0.96 9.43 13.81
C GLU A 60 1.14 7.95 14.08
N PHE A 61 2.23 7.38 13.60
CA PHE A 61 2.62 5.99 13.84
C PHE A 61 3.71 5.98 14.90
N ASP A 62 3.44 5.32 16.01
CA ASP A 62 4.39 5.20 17.09
C ASP A 62 5.39 4.08 16.77
N ASP A 63 6.46 4.45 16.08
CA ASP A 63 7.51 3.52 15.67
C ASP A 63 8.36 3.02 16.85
N THR A 64 8.29 3.66 18.03
CA THR A 64 8.92 3.13 19.23
C THR A 64 8.25 1.88 19.75
N LYS A 65 6.96 1.71 19.45
CA LYS A 65 6.18 0.52 19.77
C LYS A 65 6.20 -0.54 18.67
N ALA A 66 6.76 -0.21 17.52
CA ALA A 66 6.78 -1.11 16.34
C ALA A 66 7.60 -2.39 16.60
N ALA A 67 8.50 -2.39 17.59
CA ALA A 67 9.25 -3.59 18.00
C ALA A 67 8.33 -4.73 18.49
N ALA A 68 7.09 -4.41 18.94
CA ALA A 68 6.10 -5.41 19.35
C ALA A 68 5.32 -6.00 18.16
N LEU A 69 5.51 -5.49 16.96
CA LEU A 69 4.82 -5.92 15.74
C LEU A 69 5.69 -6.84 14.90
N SER A 70 5.06 -7.75 14.15
CA SER A 70 5.74 -8.44 13.07
C SER A 70 5.70 -7.55 11.83
N VAL A 71 6.88 -7.18 11.32
CA VAL A 71 7.03 -6.25 10.21
C VAL A 71 7.81 -6.92 9.08
N LEU A 72 7.25 -6.92 7.88
CA LEU A 72 7.95 -7.30 6.66
C LEU A 72 8.32 -6.04 5.89
N ARG A 73 9.59 -5.88 5.56
CA ARG A 73 10.10 -4.70 4.88
C ARG A 73 10.78 -5.06 3.57
N PHE A 74 10.36 -4.40 2.50
CA PHE A 74 11.01 -4.47 1.19
C PHE A 74 11.71 -3.15 0.91
N PRO A 75 13.04 -3.09 0.92
CA PRO A 75 13.76 -1.83 0.68
C PRO A 75 13.67 -1.34 -0.77
N SER A 76 13.34 -2.24 -1.71
CA SER A 76 13.22 -1.90 -3.14
C SER A 76 12.26 -2.85 -3.83
N ALA A 77 11.90 -2.54 -5.08
CA ALA A 77 11.09 -3.42 -5.95
C ALA A 77 11.99 -4.52 -6.53
N ASP A 78 12.49 -5.39 -5.68
CA ASP A 78 13.32 -6.54 -6.01
C ASP A 78 12.49 -7.81 -6.26
N GLY A 79 13.18 -8.95 -6.41
CA GLY A 79 12.52 -10.23 -6.66
C GLY A 79 11.58 -10.65 -5.53
N ASP A 80 11.97 -10.43 -4.28
CA ASP A 80 11.13 -10.77 -3.13
C ASP A 80 9.86 -9.92 -3.12
N TRP A 81 9.98 -8.62 -3.37
CA TRP A 81 8.82 -7.72 -3.49
C TRP A 81 7.91 -8.15 -4.64
N LEU A 82 8.49 -8.42 -5.82
CA LEU A 82 7.70 -8.81 -7.00
C LEU A 82 6.91 -10.09 -6.74
N ARG A 83 7.52 -11.11 -6.15
CA ARG A 83 6.83 -12.36 -5.80
C ARG A 83 5.75 -12.15 -4.76
N TYR A 84 6.02 -11.37 -3.73
CA TYR A 84 5.05 -11.06 -2.68
C TYR A 84 3.82 -10.34 -3.25
N VAL A 85 4.03 -9.30 -4.05
CA VAL A 85 2.95 -8.54 -4.70
C VAL A 85 2.14 -9.45 -5.63
N THR A 86 2.79 -10.24 -6.47
CA THR A 86 2.09 -11.10 -7.43
C THR A 86 1.30 -12.20 -6.74
N ASP A 87 1.83 -12.81 -5.68
CA ASP A 87 1.12 -13.85 -4.93
C ASP A 87 -0.12 -13.28 -4.24
N ASN A 88 -0.03 -12.08 -3.68
CA ASN A 88 -1.18 -11.42 -3.07
C ASN A 88 -2.22 -11.03 -4.13
N ARG A 89 -1.80 -10.49 -5.28
CA ARG A 89 -2.71 -10.11 -6.35
C ARG A 89 -3.41 -11.31 -6.99
N LYS A 90 -2.75 -12.47 -7.02
CA LYS A 90 -3.36 -13.73 -7.48
C LYS A 90 -4.17 -14.43 -6.40
N SER A 91 -4.17 -13.92 -5.17
CA SER A 91 -4.81 -14.54 -4.00
C SER A 91 -4.28 -15.94 -3.68
N VAL A 92 -2.99 -16.16 -3.94
CA VAL A 92 -2.32 -17.46 -3.67
C VAL A 92 -1.25 -17.37 -2.59
N TYR A 93 -1.07 -16.19 -1.97
CA TYR A 93 -0.14 -16.04 -0.87
C TYR A 93 -0.58 -16.90 0.33
N SER A 94 0.30 -17.78 0.79
CA SER A 94 0.05 -18.70 1.91
C SER A 94 1.11 -18.63 3.00
N GLY A 95 1.99 -17.64 2.94
CA GLY A 95 3.05 -17.45 3.93
C GLY A 95 2.57 -16.82 5.22
N GLU A 96 3.53 -16.38 6.04
CA GLU A 96 3.27 -15.72 7.32
C GLU A 96 2.43 -14.46 7.13
N LYS A 97 1.51 -14.22 8.08
CA LYS A 97 0.75 -12.97 8.14
C LYS A 97 1.45 -11.98 9.06
N TYR A 98 1.83 -10.83 8.50
CA TYR A 98 2.52 -9.77 9.23
C TYR A 98 1.51 -8.74 9.75
N ASP A 99 1.88 -8.04 10.82
CA ASP A 99 1.09 -6.91 11.30
C ASP A 99 1.20 -5.71 10.35
N VAL A 100 2.40 -5.44 9.85
CA VAL A 100 2.68 -4.35 8.93
C VAL A 100 3.60 -4.84 7.82
N VAL A 101 3.28 -4.50 6.58
CA VAL A 101 4.18 -4.72 5.43
C VAL A 101 4.54 -3.36 4.85
N ILE A 102 5.83 -3.12 4.66
CA ILE A 102 6.37 -1.85 4.18
C ILE A 102 7.15 -2.11 2.90
N GLY A 103 6.87 -1.34 1.86
CA GLY A 103 7.60 -1.49 0.61
C GLY A 103 7.11 -0.54 -0.47
N PRO A 104 7.70 -0.62 -1.67
CA PRO A 104 7.31 0.24 -2.79
C PRO A 104 5.85 0.05 -3.20
N VAL A 105 5.22 1.16 -3.62
CA VAL A 105 3.88 1.15 -4.25
C VAL A 105 4.03 0.76 -5.70
N ALA A 106 3.21 -0.18 -6.18
CA ALA A 106 3.06 -0.42 -7.60
C ALA A 106 2.21 0.70 -8.22
N ASN A 107 2.85 1.63 -8.89
CA ASN A 107 2.19 2.77 -9.53
C ASN A 107 1.77 2.44 -10.98
N ASP A 108 1.16 3.40 -11.66
CA ASP A 108 0.66 3.22 -13.03
C ASP A 108 1.76 2.84 -14.03
N ASN A 109 3.01 3.25 -13.79
CA ASN A 109 4.14 2.92 -14.66
C ASN A 109 4.67 1.50 -14.41
N THR A 110 4.48 0.96 -13.21
CA THR A 110 4.95 -0.38 -12.84
C THR A 110 3.89 -1.45 -13.04
N MET A 111 2.61 -1.09 -12.99
CA MET A 111 1.52 -2.06 -13.16
C MET A 111 1.56 -2.84 -14.48
N PRO A 112 1.89 -2.24 -15.64
CA PRO A 112 2.05 -3.01 -16.87
C PRO A 112 3.13 -4.08 -16.79
N VAL A 113 4.25 -3.78 -16.12
CA VAL A 113 5.34 -4.73 -15.90
C VAL A 113 4.87 -5.90 -15.04
N ILE A 114 4.19 -5.60 -13.94
CA ILE A 114 3.66 -6.62 -13.02
C ILE A 114 2.62 -7.48 -13.74
N SER A 115 1.71 -6.87 -14.51
CA SER A 115 0.69 -7.59 -15.27
C SER A 115 1.30 -8.53 -16.31
N ASP A 116 2.32 -8.08 -17.04
CA ASP A 116 3.02 -8.90 -18.03
C ASP A 116 3.77 -10.06 -17.36
N TYR A 117 4.37 -9.81 -16.21
CA TYR A 117 5.01 -10.86 -15.43
C TYR A 117 4.00 -11.90 -14.94
N MET A 118 2.85 -11.45 -14.40
CA MET A 118 1.79 -12.34 -13.94
C MET A 118 1.18 -13.18 -15.08
N ALA A 119 1.10 -12.60 -16.28
CA ALA A 119 0.60 -13.29 -17.48
C ALA A 119 1.62 -14.22 -18.14
N GLY A 120 2.86 -14.24 -17.65
CA GLY A 120 3.93 -15.05 -18.23
C GLY A 120 4.52 -14.49 -19.53
N ILE A 121 4.21 -13.25 -19.88
CA ILE A 121 4.71 -12.59 -21.10
C ILE A 121 6.20 -12.24 -20.94
N ILE A 122 6.61 -11.85 -19.73
CA ILE A 122 8.02 -11.61 -19.38
C ILE A 122 8.40 -12.46 -18.17
N ASN A 123 9.68 -12.78 -18.05
CA ASN A 123 10.20 -13.50 -16.88
C ASN A 123 10.60 -12.52 -15.75
N GLU A 124 10.99 -13.08 -14.61
CA GLU A 124 11.39 -12.28 -13.44
C GLU A 124 12.57 -11.38 -13.76
N GLU A 125 13.60 -11.88 -14.45
CA GLU A 125 14.79 -11.11 -14.80
C GLU A 125 14.43 -9.87 -15.61
N THR A 126 13.61 -10.01 -16.65
CA THR A 126 13.14 -8.90 -17.47
C THR A 126 12.29 -7.92 -16.64
N ALA A 127 11.40 -8.42 -15.81
CA ALA A 127 10.58 -7.57 -14.95
C ALA A 127 11.46 -6.72 -14.02
N LEU A 128 12.47 -7.29 -13.40
CA LEU A 128 13.36 -6.57 -12.48
C LEU A 128 14.19 -5.50 -13.21
N ILE A 129 14.61 -5.76 -14.44
CA ILE A 129 15.29 -4.76 -15.27
C ILE A 129 14.37 -3.56 -15.53
N LEU A 130 13.10 -3.81 -15.83
CA LEU A 130 12.13 -2.75 -16.12
C LEU A 130 11.70 -1.98 -14.88
N LEU A 131 11.72 -2.61 -13.71
CA LEU A 131 11.37 -1.98 -12.44
C LEU A 131 12.49 -1.12 -11.85
N LYS A 132 13.75 -1.48 -12.11
CA LYS A 132 14.91 -0.86 -11.49
C LYS A 132 14.99 0.66 -11.61
N PRO A 133 14.70 1.29 -12.78
CA PRO A 133 14.78 2.74 -12.92
C PRO A 133 13.60 3.48 -12.30
N GLN A 134 12.57 2.79 -11.83
CA GLN A 134 11.38 3.42 -11.30
C GLN A 134 11.63 3.99 -9.91
N LYS A 135 11.19 5.22 -9.68
CA LYS A 135 11.20 5.87 -8.36
C LYS A 135 9.82 5.70 -7.75
N LEU A 136 9.69 4.78 -6.82
CA LEU A 136 8.41 4.44 -6.22
C LEU A 136 8.30 5.02 -4.83
N ALA A 137 7.13 5.59 -4.50
CA ALA A 137 6.80 5.93 -3.13
C ALA A 137 6.64 4.65 -2.32
N ASP A 138 6.77 4.74 -1.00
CA ASP A 138 6.51 3.62 -0.12
C ASP A 138 5.02 3.47 0.20
N GLN A 139 4.65 2.30 0.69
CA GLN A 139 3.38 2.09 1.35
C GLN A 139 3.60 1.29 2.64
N TYR A 140 2.79 1.60 3.64
CA TYR A 140 2.72 0.91 4.92
C TYR A 140 1.33 0.29 5.01
N ALA A 141 1.26 -1.02 4.81
CA ALA A 141 0.00 -1.75 4.87
C ALA A 141 -0.16 -2.37 6.26
N PHE A 142 -1.21 -1.97 6.95
CA PHE A 142 -1.56 -2.50 8.27
C PHE A 142 -2.53 -3.65 8.06
N LEU A 143 -2.10 -4.88 8.35
CA LEU A 143 -2.85 -6.09 8.01
C LEU A 143 -3.59 -6.69 9.20
N THR A 144 -3.34 -6.20 10.41
CA THR A 144 -3.95 -6.71 11.64
C THR A 144 -4.46 -5.57 12.52
N TRP A 145 -5.39 -5.88 13.41
CA TRP A 145 -5.86 -4.93 14.42
C TRP A 145 -4.74 -4.46 15.35
N LYS A 146 -3.80 -5.36 15.64
CA LYS A 146 -2.63 -5.03 16.45
C LYS A 146 -1.78 -3.95 15.75
N GLY A 147 -1.56 -4.09 14.44
CA GLY A 147 -0.87 -3.07 13.65
C GLY A 147 -1.62 -1.75 13.64
N LEU A 148 -2.93 -1.79 13.37
CA LEU A 148 -3.78 -0.60 13.33
C LEU A 148 -3.79 0.17 14.64
N SER A 149 -3.69 -0.52 15.78
CA SER A 149 -3.69 0.10 17.11
C SER A 149 -2.51 1.05 17.34
N MET A 150 -1.47 0.96 16.51
CA MET A 150 -0.30 1.83 16.57
C MET A 150 -0.49 3.15 15.81
N LEU A 151 -1.62 3.32 15.12
CA LEU A 151 -1.96 4.55 14.42
C LEU A 151 -2.84 5.44 15.29
N ARG A 152 -2.49 6.74 15.34
CA ARG A 152 -3.30 7.76 16.01
C ARG A 152 -3.71 8.81 14.97
N TYR A 153 -5.01 8.99 14.83
CA TYR A 153 -5.56 10.00 13.92
C TYR A 153 -5.18 11.41 14.37
N VAL A 154 -4.72 12.23 13.45
CA VAL A 154 -4.33 13.62 13.70
C VAL A 154 -5.32 14.60 13.08
N ARG A 155 -5.55 14.49 11.75
CA ARG A 155 -6.44 15.39 11.01
C ARG A 155 -6.76 14.81 9.63
N GLY A 156 -7.72 15.43 8.98
CA GLY A 156 -8.04 15.17 7.57
C GLY A 156 -7.98 16.47 6.77
N ASN A 157 -7.45 16.39 5.55
CA ASN A 157 -7.39 17.49 4.61
C ASN A 157 -8.12 17.11 3.33
N THR A 158 -8.94 18.02 2.80
CA THR A 158 -9.67 17.81 1.54
C THR A 158 -8.95 18.51 0.39
N TYR A 159 -9.11 17.95 -0.81
CA TYR A 159 -8.49 18.44 -2.04
C TYR A 159 -9.52 18.48 -3.16
N GLU A 160 -9.33 19.38 -4.13
CA GLU A 160 -10.16 19.48 -5.33
C GLU A 160 -9.58 18.69 -6.51
#